data_dff5a000c4b876abd4bcbb241b1c4bad
#
_entry.id   dff5a000c4b876abd4bcbb241b1c4bad
#
_cell.length_a   1.000
_cell.length_b   1.000
_cell.length_c   1.000
_cell.angle_alpha   90.00
_cell.angle_beta   90.00
_cell.angle_gamma   90.00
#
_symmetry.space_group_name_H-M   'P 1'
#
loop_
_entity.id
_entity.type
_entity.pdbx_description
1 polymer ?
#
loop_
_entity_poly.entity_id
_entity_poly.type
_entity_poly.pdbx_seq_one_letter_code
_entity_poly.pdbx_strand_id
1 'polypeptide(L)'
;MATRLLTRPSVRPEAIRAAFEFPALEAIFTRRARRFALGAEITGPLAYESTHDPVPLAYEEEAVLVAAATGVTGVVREEWPFTTGDGTPTGADKLASFTGRSYPSPLAIHGTELFWTNDEGTFALPQRDVKPDAYVQNQTLADQHALYQTAVKLQDHRLDIPCRRPNLFKFNEWIVNREGTTLFIPICDVTRQCISAMLLYFDRPHGYYLTDMRLGADPLRPFVKEGLFSPHAHPYDISDFERWQMVDMNGVESGLVVENLMLATQALGLGGHPFSGGKGRITMGGEPLLHHAGGEGTCEGLGFTFHEIPSDAPVGAGELVPVGLPGIFEGHCPPFHESMDAAVDAVVALRWGDSGIFSAPDTQQIPWTSPDVARAVPSPSEEAVAATKTLCNYIWNTYGRFPATIDPFLTTVWYQSCHLDVEFYDRYYPEEALPAHVRSHMRDWHGM
;
A
#
# COMPACT_ATOMS: atom_id res chain seq x y z
N MET A 1 -6.78 -30.59 -9.89
CA MET A 1 -5.72 -31.31 -9.14
C MET A 1 -5.82 -30.85 -7.70
N ALA A 2 -5.81 -31.75 -6.71
CA ALA A 2 -5.74 -31.35 -5.32
C ALA A 2 -4.38 -30.68 -5.09
N THR A 3 -4.37 -29.42 -4.67
CA THR A 3 -3.15 -28.69 -4.34
C THR A 3 -2.48 -29.43 -3.19
N ARG A 4 -1.27 -29.91 -3.39
CA ARG A 4 -0.45 -30.51 -2.32
C ARG A 4 -0.14 -29.37 -1.34
N LEU A 5 -0.69 -29.44 -0.14
CA LEU A 5 -0.31 -28.50 0.91
C LEU A 5 1.16 -28.74 1.27
N LEU A 6 2.00 -27.78 0.96
CA LEU A 6 3.40 -27.78 1.37
C LEU A 6 3.47 -27.50 2.87
N THR A 7 4.30 -28.26 3.58
CA THR A 7 4.50 -28.05 5.00
C THR A 7 5.54 -26.95 5.23
N ARG A 8 5.21 -25.92 6.01
CA ARG A 8 6.17 -24.90 6.39
C ARG A 8 7.29 -25.48 7.25
N PRO A 9 8.55 -25.11 7.00
CA PRO A 9 9.66 -25.55 7.86
C PRO A 9 9.59 -24.85 9.23
N SER A 10 10.16 -25.48 10.25
CA SER A 10 10.35 -24.84 11.57
C SER A 10 11.61 -23.98 11.58
N VAL A 11 11.61 -22.92 12.38
CA VAL A 11 12.75 -22.00 12.56
C VAL A 11 13.43 -22.22 13.89
N ARG A 12 14.76 -22.23 13.90
CA ARG A 12 15.56 -22.29 15.12
C ARG A 12 15.56 -20.94 15.83
N PRO A 13 15.34 -20.86 17.16
CA PRO A 13 15.24 -19.58 17.88
C PRO A 13 16.47 -18.67 17.73
N GLU A 14 17.67 -19.25 17.64
CA GLU A 14 18.92 -18.52 17.44
C GLU A 14 19.01 -17.83 16.08
N ALA A 15 18.39 -18.38 15.05
CA ALA A 15 18.38 -17.81 13.71
C ALA A 15 17.57 -16.51 13.66
N ILE A 16 16.41 -16.48 14.31
CA ILE A 16 15.59 -15.26 14.43
C ILE A 16 16.38 -14.14 15.12
N ARG A 17 17.09 -14.45 16.21
CA ARG A 17 17.92 -13.44 16.88
C ARG A 17 18.99 -12.87 15.96
N ALA A 18 19.67 -13.71 15.18
CA ALA A 18 20.67 -13.27 14.22
C ALA A 18 20.09 -12.31 13.16
N ALA A 19 18.85 -12.53 12.72
CA ALA A 19 18.17 -11.62 11.79
C ALA A 19 17.87 -10.24 12.41
N PHE A 20 17.42 -10.20 13.67
CA PHE A 20 17.18 -8.93 14.38
C PHE A 20 18.47 -8.15 14.70
N GLU A 21 19.60 -8.84 14.83
CA GLU A 21 20.91 -8.27 15.07
C GLU A 21 21.66 -7.95 13.75
N PHE A 22 21.09 -8.27 12.60
CA PHE A 22 21.74 -8.05 11.29
C PHE A 22 21.93 -6.56 11.04
N PRO A 23 23.16 -6.10 10.69
CA PRO A 23 23.42 -4.68 10.54
C PRO A 23 22.65 -4.06 9.35
N ALA A 24 21.90 -2.99 9.60
CA ALA A 24 21.09 -2.32 8.57
C ALA A 24 21.93 -1.85 7.36
N LEU A 25 23.14 -1.31 7.61
CA LEU A 25 24.03 -0.88 6.52
C LEU A 25 24.56 -2.08 5.71
N GLU A 26 24.81 -3.21 6.35
CA GLU A 26 25.17 -4.42 5.64
C GLU A 26 24.03 -4.90 4.76
N ALA A 27 22.78 -4.89 5.26
CA ALA A 27 21.60 -5.22 4.47
C ALA A 27 21.52 -4.32 3.21
N ILE A 28 21.69 -3.01 3.37
CA ILE A 28 21.63 -2.04 2.26
C ILE A 28 22.72 -2.34 1.20
N PHE A 29 23.95 -2.55 1.62
CA PHE A 29 25.07 -2.67 0.67
C PHE A 29 25.22 -4.06 0.07
N THR A 30 24.69 -5.12 0.70
CA THR A 30 24.84 -6.50 0.24
C THR A 30 23.60 -7.08 -0.41
N ARG A 31 22.41 -6.43 -0.28
CA ARG A 31 21.18 -6.90 -0.93
C ARG A 31 21.34 -7.00 -2.46
N ARG A 32 20.79 -8.06 -3.00
CA ARG A 32 20.69 -8.31 -4.45
C ARG A 32 19.34 -8.95 -4.76
N ALA A 33 18.83 -8.72 -5.94
CA ALA A 33 17.70 -9.49 -6.48
C ALA A 33 18.18 -10.93 -6.76
N ARG A 34 17.76 -11.85 -5.92
CA ARG A 34 17.99 -13.30 -6.03
C ARG A 34 16.67 -13.98 -6.04
N ARG A 35 16.39 -14.77 -7.07
CA ARG A 35 15.01 -15.24 -7.31
C ARG A 35 14.89 -16.70 -7.73
N PHE A 36 16.00 -17.45 -7.84
CA PHE A 36 15.92 -18.87 -8.18
C PHE A 36 15.59 -19.66 -6.91
N ALA A 37 14.31 -20.01 -6.78
CA ALA A 37 13.76 -20.69 -5.61
C ALA A 37 14.03 -22.19 -5.66
N LEU A 38 14.00 -22.83 -4.50
CA LEU A 38 13.87 -24.31 -4.42
C LEU A 38 12.65 -24.77 -5.21
N GLY A 39 12.79 -25.83 -5.99
CA GLY A 39 11.76 -26.35 -6.87
C GLY A 39 11.52 -25.56 -8.17
N ALA A 40 12.33 -24.54 -8.46
CA ALA A 40 12.19 -23.75 -9.68
C ALA A 40 12.89 -24.41 -10.88
N GLU A 41 12.43 -24.04 -12.07
CA GLU A 41 13.02 -24.42 -13.36
C GLU A 41 13.22 -23.17 -14.22
N ILE A 42 14.36 -23.10 -14.92
CA ILE A 42 14.65 -22.07 -15.92
C ILE A 42 15.25 -22.68 -17.18
N THR A 43 14.90 -22.12 -18.32
CA THR A 43 15.38 -22.58 -19.63
C THR A 43 16.40 -21.61 -20.24
N GLY A 44 17.04 -22.00 -21.35
CA GLY A 44 17.98 -21.17 -22.08
C GLY A 44 19.42 -21.29 -21.58
N PRO A 45 20.25 -20.23 -21.65
CA PRO A 45 21.67 -20.30 -21.28
C PRO A 45 21.95 -20.64 -19.81
N LEU A 46 20.96 -20.39 -18.94
CA LEU A 46 21.01 -20.74 -17.51
C LEU A 46 20.10 -21.94 -17.21
N ALA A 47 19.90 -22.85 -18.18
CA ALA A 47 18.99 -23.98 -18.04
C ALA A 47 19.34 -24.82 -16.80
N TYR A 48 18.38 -24.89 -15.88
CA TYR A 48 18.52 -25.60 -14.63
C TYR A 48 17.13 -25.98 -14.10
N GLU A 49 17.02 -27.17 -13.59
CA GLU A 49 15.86 -27.67 -12.85
C GLU A 49 16.35 -27.99 -11.43
N SER A 50 15.67 -27.42 -10.43
CA SER A 50 15.99 -27.67 -9.03
C SER A 50 15.81 -29.15 -8.70
N THR A 51 16.78 -29.70 -7.97
CA THR A 51 16.69 -31.10 -7.47
C THR A 51 15.88 -31.20 -6.19
N HIS A 52 15.45 -30.06 -5.63
CA HIS A 52 14.69 -29.94 -4.40
C HIS A 52 13.19 -29.72 -4.67
N ASP A 53 12.35 -30.15 -3.76
CA ASP A 53 10.95 -29.75 -3.72
C ASP A 53 10.83 -28.26 -3.36
N PRO A 54 9.76 -27.55 -3.79
CA PRO A 54 9.46 -26.21 -3.29
C PRO A 54 9.30 -26.19 -1.77
N VAL A 55 9.89 -25.18 -1.10
CA VAL A 55 9.80 -25.01 0.34
C VAL A 55 9.21 -23.62 0.65
N PRO A 56 7.98 -23.54 1.25
CA PRO A 56 7.37 -22.27 1.61
C PRO A 56 8.14 -21.58 2.72
N LEU A 57 7.99 -20.25 2.82
CA LEU A 57 8.55 -19.50 3.96
C LEU A 57 7.99 -20.04 5.27
N ALA A 58 8.82 -20.06 6.31
CA ALA A 58 8.37 -20.36 7.66
C ALA A 58 7.39 -19.27 8.16
N TYR A 59 6.59 -19.60 9.15
CA TYR A 59 5.66 -18.66 9.75
C TYR A 59 6.38 -17.42 10.32
N GLU A 60 7.50 -17.65 10.99
CA GLU A 60 8.33 -16.61 11.59
C GLU A 60 8.94 -15.66 10.53
N GLU A 61 9.41 -16.21 9.43
CA GLU A 61 9.99 -15.46 8.33
C GLU A 61 8.94 -14.54 7.69
N GLU A 62 7.77 -15.09 7.40
CA GLU A 62 6.69 -14.33 6.79
C GLU A 62 6.14 -13.26 7.76
N ALA A 63 6.03 -13.56 9.06
CA ALA A 63 5.61 -12.59 10.07
C ALA A 63 6.59 -11.40 10.16
N VAL A 64 7.90 -11.64 10.13
CA VAL A 64 8.92 -10.59 10.08
C VAL A 64 8.79 -9.74 8.82
N LEU A 65 8.62 -10.36 7.65
CA LEU A 65 8.46 -9.64 6.37
C LEU A 65 7.20 -8.78 6.35
N VAL A 66 6.08 -9.32 6.83
CA VAL A 66 4.80 -8.59 6.91
C VAL A 66 4.91 -7.39 7.87
N ALA A 67 5.51 -7.58 9.04
CA ALA A 67 5.74 -6.50 9.99
C ALA A 67 6.72 -5.44 9.47
N ALA A 68 7.80 -5.85 8.80
CA ALA A 68 8.75 -4.93 8.17
C ALA A 68 8.10 -4.12 7.04
N ALA A 69 7.18 -4.72 6.29
CA ALA A 69 6.50 -4.07 5.18
C ALA A 69 5.59 -2.92 5.63
N THR A 70 4.63 -3.21 6.51
CA THR A 70 3.55 -2.26 6.85
C THR A 70 3.18 -2.27 8.34
N GLY A 71 4.01 -2.80 9.22
CA GLY A 71 3.72 -2.90 10.65
C GLY A 71 3.54 -1.54 11.33
N VAL A 72 2.78 -1.52 12.42
CA VAL A 72 2.58 -0.33 13.25
C VAL A 72 3.82 -0.15 14.15
N THR A 73 4.35 1.07 14.20
CA THR A 73 5.56 1.43 14.97
C THR A 73 5.28 2.35 16.16
N GLY A 74 4.01 2.64 16.45
CA GLY A 74 3.59 3.52 17.53
C GLY A 74 3.01 4.83 17.03
N VAL A 75 3.20 5.90 17.80
CA VAL A 75 2.67 7.24 17.49
C VAL A 75 3.63 8.00 16.60
N VAL A 76 3.15 8.53 15.49
CA VAL A 76 3.89 9.51 14.68
C VAL A 76 4.13 10.77 15.51
N ARG A 77 5.33 11.33 15.46
CA ARG A 77 5.70 12.56 16.15
C ARG A 77 5.90 13.66 15.10
N GLU A 78 5.12 14.71 15.20
CA GLU A 78 5.13 15.82 14.25
C GLU A 78 5.40 17.14 14.95
N GLU A 79 6.33 17.91 14.40
CA GLU A 79 6.73 19.21 14.88
C GLU A 79 6.16 20.31 13.96
N TRP A 80 4.82 20.42 13.92
CA TRP A 80 4.13 21.43 13.13
C TRP A 80 3.80 22.69 13.95
N PRO A 81 3.94 23.89 13.39
CA PRO A 81 3.63 25.13 14.10
C PRO A 81 2.13 25.36 14.29
N PHE A 82 1.24 24.65 13.58
CA PHE A 82 -0.23 24.81 13.54
C PHE A 82 -0.73 26.21 13.18
N THR A 83 0.15 27.22 13.26
CA THR A 83 -0.13 28.61 12.86
C THR A 83 1.08 29.20 12.16
N THR A 84 0.85 30.21 11.30
CA THR A 84 1.90 31.07 10.77
C THR A 84 2.38 32.08 11.83
N GLY A 85 3.47 32.79 11.54
CA GLY A 85 4.04 33.78 12.48
C GLY A 85 3.10 34.90 12.88
N ASP A 86 2.05 35.19 12.13
CA ASP A 86 0.98 36.12 12.45
C ASP A 86 -0.22 35.50 13.18
N GLY A 87 -0.14 34.18 13.50
CA GLY A 87 -1.20 33.45 14.19
C GLY A 87 -2.29 32.86 13.28
N THR A 88 -2.17 32.96 11.95
CA THR A 88 -3.12 32.33 11.02
C THR A 88 -2.98 30.82 11.10
N PRO A 89 -4.07 30.05 11.31
CA PRO A 89 -4.02 28.59 11.31
C PRO A 89 -3.46 28.04 10.00
N THR A 90 -2.59 27.02 10.10
CA THR A 90 -2.10 26.28 8.94
C THR A 90 -2.94 25.01 8.73
N GLY A 91 -2.90 24.47 7.50
CA GLY A 91 -3.60 23.22 7.22
C GLY A 91 -2.69 21.99 7.21
N ALA A 92 -1.39 22.15 7.42
CA ALA A 92 -0.39 21.11 7.19
C ALA A 92 -0.61 19.82 8.01
N ASP A 93 -1.04 19.95 9.23
CA ASP A 93 -1.32 18.91 10.21
C ASP A 93 -2.61 18.12 9.95
N LYS A 94 -3.47 18.63 9.07
CA LYS A 94 -4.79 18.02 8.78
C LYS A 94 -4.71 16.75 7.96
N LEU A 95 -3.57 16.50 7.34
CA LEU A 95 -3.33 15.27 6.57
C LEU A 95 -2.84 14.11 7.43
N ALA A 96 -2.12 14.41 8.49
CA ALA A 96 -1.34 13.45 9.24
C ALA A 96 -2.16 12.28 9.79
N SER A 97 -1.61 11.09 9.65
CA SER A 97 -1.98 9.92 10.42
C SER A 97 -1.12 9.84 11.68
N PHE A 98 -1.74 9.64 12.84
CA PHE A 98 -0.96 9.50 14.08
C PHE A 98 -0.50 8.08 14.37
N THR A 99 -0.88 7.11 13.55
CA THR A 99 -0.36 5.75 13.63
C THR A 99 0.86 5.62 12.73
N GLY A 100 2.03 5.53 13.37
CA GLY A 100 3.30 5.29 12.67
C GLY A 100 3.35 3.89 12.07
N ARG A 101 3.90 3.81 10.87
CA ARG A 101 4.10 2.55 10.14
C ARG A 101 5.59 2.30 9.93
N SER A 102 5.95 1.07 9.67
CA SER A 102 7.34 0.69 9.37
C SER A 102 7.89 1.37 8.12
N TYR A 103 7.05 1.73 7.17
CA TYR A 103 7.43 2.52 6.00
C TYR A 103 7.13 4.02 6.23
N PRO A 104 8.01 4.93 5.80
CA PRO A 104 7.71 6.35 5.84
C PRO A 104 6.72 6.74 4.74
N SER A 105 5.91 7.77 5.00
CA SER A 105 4.99 8.35 4.04
C SER A 105 5.33 9.81 3.79
N PRO A 106 5.42 10.27 2.52
CA PRO A 106 5.77 11.66 2.20
C PRO A 106 4.83 12.71 2.80
N LEU A 107 3.57 12.32 3.04
CA LEU A 107 2.53 13.19 3.60
C LEU A 107 1.97 12.66 4.92
N ALA A 108 2.66 11.74 5.57
CA ALA A 108 2.22 11.06 6.81
C ALA A 108 0.81 10.43 6.72
N ILE A 109 0.37 10.05 5.53
CA ILE A 109 -0.98 9.52 5.30
C ILE A 109 -1.04 8.01 5.51
N HIS A 110 0.02 7.28 5.13
CA HIS A 110 0.11 5.84 5.24
C HIS A 110 -1.10 5.12 4.60
N GLY A 111 -1.36 5.42 3.33
CA GLY A 111 -2.50 4.89 2.58
C GLY A 111 -2.30 3.48 2.02
N THR A 112 -1.07 2.93 2.13
CA THR A 112 -0.70 1.64 1.54
C THR A 112 -0.91 0.50 2.53
N GLU A 113 -1.71 -0.50 2.11
CA GLU A 113 -1.90 -1.76 2.83
C GLU A 113 -1.21 -2.91 2.12
N LEU A 114 -0.87 -3.96 2.89
CA LEU A 114 -0.20 -5.13 2.38
C LEU A 114 -1.19 -6.27 2.12
N PHE A 115 -1.17 -6.76 0.89
CA PHE A 115 -1.76 -8.03 0.49
C PHE A 115 -0.65 -9.01 0.17
N TRP A 116 -0.86 -10.30 0.42
CA TRP A 116 0.09 -11.32 -0.01
C TRP A 116 -0.60 -12.66 -0.28
N THR A 117 0.10 -13.48 -1.04
CA THR A 117 -0.35 -14.84 -1.33
C THR A 117 0.80 -15.84 -1.24
N ASN A 118 0.49 -17.01 -0.73
CA ASN A 118 1.40 -18.15 -0.57
C ASN A 118 0.66 -19.46 -0.77
N ASP A 119 1.24 -20.60 -0.42
CA ASP A 119 0.63 -21.92 -0.61
C ASP A 119 -0.55 -22.23 0.29
N GLU A 120 -0.75 -21.43 1.37
CA GLU A 120 -1.88 -21.58 2.30
C GLU A 120 -3.07 -20.70 1.95
N GLY A 121 -2.88 -19.69 1.08
CA GLY A 121 -3.96 -18.79 0.71
C GLY A 121 -3.54 -17.40 0.27
N THR A 122 -4.54 -16.53 0.25
CA THR A 122 -4.37 -15.10 -0.05
C THR A 122 -4.88 -14.29 1.13
N PHE A 123 -4.13 -13.26 1.53
CA PHE A 123 -4.32 -12.53 2.78
C PHE A 123 -4.24 -11.03 2.57
N ALA A 124 -4.86 -10.28 3.49
CA ALA A 124 -4.75 -8.85 3.64
C ALA A 124 -4.39 -8.46 5.07
N LEU A 125 -3.61 -7.41 5.27
CA LEU A 125 -3.32 -6.82 6.56
C LEU A 125 -3.87 -5.39 6.62
N PRO A 126 -5.14 -5.18 7.03
CA PRO A 126 -5.73 -3.85 7.14
C PRO A 126 -5.20 -3.14 8.39
N GLN A 127 -4.44 -2.07 8.21
CA GLN A 127 -3.82 -1.29 9.29
C GLN A 127 -4.18 0.20 9.23
N ARG A 128 -4.89 0.64 8.19
CA ARG A 128 -5.19 2.05 7.92
C ARG A 128 -5.85 2.79 9.08
N ASP A 129 -6.75 2.11 9.79
CA ASP A 129 -7.54 2.69 10.88
C ASP A 129 -7.16 2.13 12.25
N VAL A 130 -6.04 1.42 12.34
CA VAL A 130 -5.51 0.89 13.60
C VAL A 130 -4.97 2.04 14.44
N LYS A 131 -5.36 2.08 15.73
CA LYS A 131 -4.86 3.07 16.67
C LYS A 131 -3.41 2.77 17.07
N PRO A 132 -2.60 3.81 17.39
CA PRO A 132 -1.18 3.64 17.70
C PRO A 132 -0.89 2.71 18.89
N ASP A 133 -1.81 2.64 19.85
CA ASP A 133 -1.70 1.84 21.06
C ASP A 133 -2.12 0.38 20.90
N ALA A 134 -2.69 0.00 19.75
CA ALA A 134 -3.10 -1.37 19.48
C ALA A 134 -1.93 -2.35 19.39
N TYR A 135 -0.73 -1.86 19.06
CA TYR A 135 0.47 -2.66 18.91
C TYR A 135 1.69 -1.96 19.49
N VAL A 136 2.46 -2.69 20.29
CA VAL A 136 3.71 -2.20 20.86
C VAL A 136 4.83 -2.40 19.83
N GLN A 137 5.13 -1.38 19.07
CA GLN A 137 6.37 -1.11 18.30
C GLN A 137 6.98 -2.26 17.45
N ASN A 138 6.34 -3.42 17.30
CA ASN A 138 6.83 -4.58 16.51
C ASN A 138 8.31 -4.97 16.74
N GLN A 139 8.83 -4.71 17.94
CA GLN A 139 10.27 -4.88 18.24
C GLN A 139 10.66 -6.32 18.55
N THR A 140 9.68 -7.17 18.84
CA THR A 140 9.92 -8.58 19.16
C THR A 140 9.22 -9.48 18.16
N LEU A 141 9.70 -10.73 18.06
CA LEU A 141 9.01 -11.74 17.25
C LEU A 141 7.58 -11.98 17.73
N ALA A 142 7.32 -11.89 19.04
CA ALA A 142 5.97 -12.04 19.58
C ALA A 142 5.02 -10.93 19.10
N ASP A 143 5.50 -9.68 19.02
CA ASP A 143 4.73 -8.55 18.49
C ASP A 143 4.42 -8.74 17.01
N GLN A 144 5.40 -9.23 16.25
CA GLN A 144 5.24 -9.51 14.82
C GLN A 144 4.28 -10.67 14.55
N HIS A 145 4.31 -11.71 15.37
CA HIS A 145 3.32 -12.78 15.33
C HIS A 145 1.92 -12.28 15.67
N ALA A 146 1.78 -11.45 16.70
CA ALA A 146 0.51 -10.85 17.07
C ALA A 146 -0.06 -10.01 15.91
N LEU A 147 0.77 -9.21 15.26
CA LEU A 147 0.39 -8.44 14.06
C LEU A 147 -0.02 -9.38 12.93
N TYR A 148 0.81 -10.37 12.60
CA TYR A 148 0.53 -11.32 11.53
C TYR A 148 -0.80 -12.06 11.74
N GLN A 149 -1.15 -12.40 12.99
CA GLN A 149 -2.41 -13.06 13.34
C GLN A 149 -3.65 -12.17 13.13
N THR A 150 -3.50 -10.86 12.96
CA THR A 150 -4.61 -9.95 12.61
C THR A 150 -4.92 -9.94 11.12
N ALA A 151 -4.11 -10.62 10.32
CA ALA A 151 -4.36 -10.73 8.89
C ALA A 151 -5.70 -11.40 8.60
N VAL A 152 -6.40 -10.85 7.60
CA VAL A 152 -7.64 -11.41 7.10
C VAL A 152 -7.32 -12.36 5.95
N LYS A 153 -7.73 -13.61 6.06
CA LYS A 153 -7.63 -14.56 4.96
C LYS A 153 -8.75 -14.30 3.97
N LEU A 154 -8.40 -13.96 2.75
CA LEU A 154 -9.34 -13.68 1.67
C LEU A 154 -9.75 -14.94 0.91
N GLN A 155 -8.79 -15.85 0.65
CA GLN A 155 -8.99 -17.06 -0.13
C GLN A 155 -8.17 -18.21 0.44
N ASP A 156 -8.65 -19.44 0.29
CA ASP A 156 -7.97 -20.67 0.74
C ASP A 156 -6.98 -21.23 -0.31
N HIS A 157 -6.65 -20.44 -1.30
CA HIS A 157 -5.73 -20.80 -2.37
C HIS A 157 -4.85 -19.61 -2.74
N ARG A 158 -3.77 -19.92 -3.44
CA ARG A 158 -2.87 -18.93 -4.01
C ARG A 158 -3.63 -18.04 -4.98
N LEU A 159 -3.34 -16.74 -4.96
CA LEU A 159 -4.00 -15.73 -5.78
C LEU A 159 -4.06 -16.16 -7.26
N ASP A 160 -5.27 -16.27 -7.79
CA ASP A 160 -5.48 -16.58 -9.18
C ASP A 160 -5.35 -15.33 -10.05
N ILE A 161 -4.16 -15.15 -10.62
CA ILE A 161 -3.85 -14.10 -11.59
C ILE A 161 -3.09 -14.71 -12.77
N PRO A 162 -3.29 -14.21 -13.99
CA PRO A 162 -2.56 -14.72 -15.16
C PRO A 162 -1.07 -14.40 -15.07
N CYS A 163 -0.24 -15.38 -14.71
CA CYS A 163 1.23 -15.27 -14.65
C CYS A 163 1.86 -15.36 -16.03
N ARG A 164 1.29 -14.69 -17.03
CA ARG A 164 1.72 -14.67 -18.43
C ARG A 164 1.40 -13.33 -19.09
N ARG A 165 1.99 -13.09 -20.27
CA ARG A 165 1.63 -11.92 -21.09
C ARG A 165 0.15 -11.90 -21.45
N PRO A 166 -0.45 -10.73 -21.55
CA PRO A 166 0.11 -9.39 -21.37
C PRO A 166 0.11 -8.90 -19.90
N ASN A 167 -0.36 -9.69 -18.93
CA ASN A 167 -0.38 -9.29 -17.51
C ASN A 167 1.03 -9.22 -16.90
N LEU A 168 1.90 -10.16 -17.26
CA LEU A 168 3.31 -10.15 -16.83
C LEU A 168 4.26 -10.08 -18.03
N PHE A 169 5.43 -9.49 -17.81
CA PHE A 169 6.51 -9.54 -18.77
C PHE A 169 7.11 -10.94 -18.85
N LYS A 170 7.49 -11.38 -20.06
CA LYS A 170 8.00 -12.73 -20.35
C LYS A 170 9.14 -13.17 -19.41
N PHE A 171 10.02 -12.26 -19.02
CA PHE A 171 11.16 -12.57 -18.16
C PHE A 171 10.78 -12.83 -16.69
N ASN A 172 9.51 -12.64 -16.32
CA ASN A 172 8.97 -12.95 -15.00
C ASN A 172 8.01 -14.15 -15.01
N GLU A 173 7.52 -14.61 -16.19
CA GLU A 173 6.52 -15.69 -16.31
C GLU A 173 6.99 -17.01 -15.68
N TRP A 174 8.29 -17.27 -15.63
CA TRP A 174 8.87 -18.51 -15.15
C TRP A 174 8.90 -18.65 -13.62
N ILE A 175 8.85 -17.52 -12.88
CA ILE A 175 9.09 -17.54 -11.45
C ILE A 175 7.97 -16.91 -10.59
N VAL A 176 7.14 -15.99 -11.16
CA VAL A 176 6.17 -15.26 -10.36
C VAL A 176 5.05 -16.14 -9.86
N ASN A 177 4.68 -15.98 -8.59
CA ASN A 177 3.57 -16.66 -7.91
C ASN A 177 3.64 -18.19 -7.97
N ARG A 178 4.86 -18.75 -7.84
CA ARG A 178 5.10 -20.20 -7.83
C ARG A 178 4.98 -20.81 -6.45
N GLU A 179 4.71 -22.11 -6.39
CA GLU A 179 4.77 -22.90 -5.15
C GLU A 179 6.08 -22.66 -4.40
N GLY A 180 6.04 -22.62 -3.07
CA GLY A 180 7.19 -22.33 -2.22
C GLY A 180 7.57 -20.86 -2.11
N THR A 181 6.89 -19.96 -2.84
CA THR A 181 7.17 -18.50 -2.78
C THR A 181 6.05 -17.73 -2.10
N THR A 182 6.35 -16.58 -1.52
CA THR A 182 5.36 -15.60 -1.04
C THR A 182 5.42 -14.35 -1.90
N LEU A 183 4.29 -13.97 -2.50
CA LEU A 183 4.12 -12.78 -3.32
C LEU A 183 3.42 -11.69 -2.50
N PHE A 184 4.10 -10.57 -2.28
CA PHE A 184 3.61 -9.38 -1.57
C PHE A 184 3.16 -8.32 -2.57
N ILE A 185 1.98 -7.73 -2.32
CA ILE A 185 1.29 -6.80 -3.20
C ILE A 185 0.87 -5.58 -2.37
N PRO A 186 1.67 -4.50 -2.32
CA PRO A 186 1.24 -3.25 -1.72
C PRO A 186 0.13 -2.62 -2.57
N ILE A 187 -0.96 -2.22 -1.94
CA ILE A 187 -2.07 -1.52 -2.59
C ILE A 187 -2.39 -0.27 -1.80
N CYS A 188 -2.49 0.87 -2.48
CA CYS A 188 -2.80 2.14 -1.87
C CYS A 188 -4.22 2.60 -2.20
N ASP A 189 -4.97 3.05 -1.17
CA ASP A 189 -6.18 3.83 -1.31
C ASP A 189 -5.83 5.30 -1.49
N VAL A 190 -6.19 5.87 -2.65
CA VAL A 190 -5.96 7.28 -2.93
C VAL A 190 -7.19 8.16 -2.63
N THR A 191 -8.35 7.56 -2.37
CA THR A 191 -9.59 8.32 -2.19
C THR A 191 -9.56 9.17 -0.92
N ARG A 192 -9.18 8.58 0.21
CA ARG A 192 -9.01 9.28 1.49
C ARG A 192 -7.94 10.34 1.41
N GLN A 193 -6.82 10.04 0.76
CA GLN A 193 -5.74 11.00 0.55
C GLN A 193 -6.19 12.18 -0.31
N CYS A 194 -6.95 11.92 -1.37
CA CYS A 194 -7.48 12.94 -2.26
C CYS A 194 -8.37 13.95 -1.49
N ILE A 195 -9.31 13.45 -0.67
CA ILE A 195 -10.16 14.29 0.19
C ILE A 195 -9.31 15.06 1.20
N SER A 196 -8.36 14.39 1.88
CA SER A 196 -7.50 15.05 2.88
C SER A 196 -6.66 16.15 2.26
N ALA A 197 -6.08 15.93 1.08
CA ALA A 197 -5.31 16.93 0.37
C ALA A 197 -6.17 18.12 -0.09
N MET A 198 -7.40 17.90 -0.53
CA MET A 198 -8.34 18.99 -0.86
C MET A 198 -8.68 19.82 0.38
N LEU A 199 -8.96 19.18 1.53
CA LEU A 199 -9.20 19.87 2.79
C LEU A 199 -8.01 20.73 3.20
N LEU A 200 -6.77 20.25 3.00
CA LEU A 200 -5.57 21.03 3.24
C LEU A 200 -5.47 22.22 2.27
N TYR A 201 -5.62 21.99 0.97
CA TYR A 201 -5.40 23.02 -0.04
C TYR A 201 -6.48 24.09 -0.08
N PHE A 202 -7.69 23.76 0.32
CA PHE A 202 -8.79 24.71 0.30
C PHE A 202 -8.93 25.51 1.58
N ASP A 203 -8.22 25.12 2.64
CA ASP A 203 -8.20 25.92 3.85
C ASP A 203 -7.11 27.01 3.76
N ARG A 204 -7.33 28.11 4.50
CA ARG A 204 -6.36 29.23 4.51
C ARG A 204 -5.04 28.81 5.18
N PRO A 205 -3.89 29.30 4.74
CA PRO A 205 -3.66 30.45 3.82
C PRO A 205 -3.25 30.08 2.40
N HIS A 206 -3.62 28.91 1.86
CA HIS A 206 -3.16 28.48 0.54
C HIS A 206 -3.67 29.38 -0.60
N GLY A 207 -2.79 29.68 -1.55
CA GLY A 207 -3.03 30.64 -2.63
C GLY A 207 -3.49 30.04 -3.95
N TYR A 208 -3.94 28.78 -3.98
CA TYR A 208 -4.42 28.15 -5.19
C TYR A 208 -5.64 27.26 -4.92
N TYR A 209 -6.40 26.94 -5.98
CA TYR A 209 -7.56 26.09 -5.96
C TYR A 209 -7.63 25.21 -7.22
N LEU A 210 -8.43 24.15 -7.19
CA LEU A 210 -8.51 23.19 -8.29
C LEU A 210 -9.58 23.56 -9.29
N THR A 211 -9.27 23.38 -10.57
CA THR A 211 -10.19 23.54 -11.71
C THR A 211 -10.08 22.35 -12.65
N ASP A 212 -11.09 22.14 -13.47
CA ASP A 212 -11.04 21.16 -14.55
C ASP A 212 -10.68 21.84 -15.86
N MET A 213 -9.39 21.88 -16.17
CA MET A 213 -8.90 22.48 -17.40
C MET A 213 -9.25 21.67 -18.65
N ARG A 214 -9.46 20.37 -18.51
CA ARG A 214 -9.85 19.49 -19.62
C ARG A 214 -11.22 19.85 -20.18
N LEU A 215 -12.18 20.10 -19.30
CA LEU A 215 -13.55 20.45 -19.66
C LEU A 215 -13.80 21.96 -19.61
N GLY A 216 -12.82 22.75 -19.20
CA GLY A 216 -12.95 24.20 -19.04
C GLY A 216 -13.92 24.58 -17.92
N ALA A 217 -14.09 23.72 -16.90
CA ALA A 217 -15.02 23.95 -15.80
C ALA A 217 -14.28 24.47 -14.55
N ASP A 218 -14.94 25.38 -13.84
CA ASP A 218 -14.44 25.98 -12.61
C ASP A 218 -15.48 25.82 -11.47
N PRO A 219 -15.60 24.61 -10.90
CA PRO A 219 -16.63 24.34 -9.89
C PRO A 219 -16.42 25.13 -8.61
N LEU A 220 -15.20 25.60 -8.32
CA LEU A 220 -14.87 26.36 -7.11
C LEU A 220 -14.95 27.88 -7.29
N ARG A 221 -15.36 28.38 -8.46
CA ARG A 221 -15.51 29.81 -8.73
C ARG A 221 -16.38 30.58 -7.73
N PRO A 222 -17.46 30.01 -7.16
CA PRO A 222 -18.24 30.67 -6.11
C PRO A 222 -17.38 31.03 -4.89
N PHE A 223 -16.53 30.13 -4.43
CA PHE A 223 -15.70 30.33 -3.25
C PHE A 223 -14.61 31.42 -3.44
N VAL A 224 -14.18 31.68 -4.68
CA VAL A 224 -13.33 32.83 -4.99
C VAL A 224 -14.11 34.13 -4.77
N LYS A 225 -15.36 34.19 -5.20
CA LYS A 225 -16.23 35.36 -5.03
C LYS A 225 -16.60 35.59 -3.56
N GLU A 226 -16.75 34.53 -2.79
CA GLU A 226 -17.06 34.56 -1.35
C GLU A 226 -15.83 34.84 -0.48
N GLY A 227 -14.62 34.80 -1.09
CA GLY A 227 -13.38 35.19 -0.42
C GLY A 227 -12.63 34.08 0.29
N LEU A 228 -13.02 32.80 0.11
CA LEU A 228 -12.22 31.67 0.57
C LEU A 228 -10.89 31.62 -0.17
N PHE A 229 -10.94 31.70 -1.50
CA PHE A 229 -9.74 31.81 -2.34
C PHE A 229 -9.49 33.25 -2.74
N SER A 230 -8.22 33.63 -2.78
CA SER A 230 -7.83 34.93 -3.29
C SER A 230 -8.26 35.09 -4.75
N PRO A 231 -8.76 36.27 -5.19
CA PRO A 231 -9.01 36.54 -6.58
C PRO A 231 -7.74 36.47 -7.46
N HIS A 232 -6.57 36.49 -6.83
CA HIS A 232 -5.25 36.31 -7.47
C HIS A 232 -4.72 34.88 -7.32
N ALA A 233 -5.49 33.97 -6.73
CA ALA A 233 -5.10 32.55 -6.66
C ALA A 233 -4.98 31.95 -8.06
N HIS A 234 -3.95 31.12 -8.25
CA HIS A 234 -3.75 30.41 -9.49
C HIS A 234 -4.58 29.13 -9.51
N PRO A 235 -5.42 28.90 -10.53
CA PRO A 235 -6.08 27.63 -10.72
C PRO A 235 -5.04 26.54 -11.06
N TYR A 236 -5.25 25.35 -10.49
CA TYR A 236 -4.43 24.17 -10.72
C TYR A 236 -5.32 23.06 -11.28
N ASP A 237 -4.84 22.32 -12.28
CA ASP A 237 -5.68 21.31 -12.91
C ASP A 237 -5.88 20.08 -12.03
N ILE A 238 -7.11 19.54 -12.00
CA ILE A 238 -7.46 18.33 -11.25
C ILE A 238 -6.53 17.16 -11.63
N SER A 239 -6.25 16.97 -12.92
CA SER A 239 -5.41 15.85 -13.37
C SER A 239 -3.96 15.96 -12.93
N ASP A 240 -3.41 17.18 -12.88
CA ASP A 240 -2.05 17.41 -12.37
C ASP A 240 -1.98 17.22 -10.86
N PHE A 241 -3.03 17.67 -10.13
CA PHE A 241 -3.16 17.43 -8.69
C PHE A 241 -3.22 15.93 -8.38
N GLU A 242 -4.07 15.17 -9.09
CA GLU A 242 -4.19 13.73 -8.90
C GLU A 242 -2.89 13.01 -9.21
N ARG A 243 -2.21 13.36 -10.28
CA ARG A 243 -0.93 12.78 -10.63
C ARG A 243 0.12 13.04 -9.54
N TRP A 244 0.32 14.28 -9.16
CA TRP A 244 1.36 14.67 -8.21
C TRP A 244 1.06 14.21 -6.78
N GLN A 245 -0.15 14.50 -6.28
CA GLN A 245 -0.51 14.19 -4.88
C GLN A 245 -0.87 12.72 -4.65
N MET A 246 -1.40 12.06 -5.69
CA MET A 246 -1.88 10.68 -5.52
C MET A 246 -0.91 9.66 -6.11
N VAL A 247 -0.59 9.76 -7.39
CA VAL A 247 0.21 8.73 -8.06
C VAL A 247 1.67 8.79 -7.62
N ASP A 248 2.28 9.97 -7.67
CA ASP A 248 3.71 10.11 -7.36
C ASP A 248 3.98 9.81 -5.87
N MET A 249 3.15 10.33 -4.95
CA MET A 249 3.33 10.11 -3.51
C MET A 249 3.07 8.65 -3.11
N ASN A 250 2.03 8.02 -3.66
CA ASN A 250 1.73 6.61 -3.39
C ASN A 250 2.73 5.66 -4.06
N GLY A 251 3.29 6.06 -5.20
CA GLY A 251 4.41 5.36 -5.81
C GLY A 251 5.63 5.33 -4.89
N VAL A 252 5.93 6.45 -4.21
CA VAL A 252 6.99 6.53 -3.20
C VAL A 252 6.67 5.63 -2.00
N GLU A 253 5.45 5.70 -1.43
CA GLU A 253 5.06 4.80 -0.32
C GLU A 253 5.23 3.33 -0.68
N SER A 254 4.68 2.90 -1.82
CA SER A 254 4.80 1.51 -2.28
C SER A 254 6.26 1.09 -2.49
N GLY A 255 7.12 2.00 -2.98
CA GLY A 255 8.55 1.78 -3.12
C GLY A 255 9.24 1.58 -1.78
N LEU A 256 8.87 2.34 -0.75
CA LEU A 256 9.43 2.23 0.60
C LEU A 256 8.96 0.96 1.33
N VAL A 257 7.71 0.52 1.12
CA VAL A 257 7.23 -0.79 1.58
C VAL A 257 8.08 -1.91 0.97
N VAL A 258 8.34 -1.84 -0.32
CA VAL A 258 9.17 -2.84 -1.02
C VAL A 258 10.63 -2.78 -0.57
N GLU A 259 11.20 -1.59 -0.30
CA GLU A 259 12.56 -1.48 0.23
C GLU A 259 12.67 -2.15 1.61
N ASN A 260 11.70 -1.95 2.49
CA ASN A 260 11.66 -2.65 3.78
C ASN A 260 11.62 -4.18 3.61
N LEU A 261 10.79 -4.68 2.69
CA LEU A 261 10.77 -6.10 2.34
C LEU A 261 12.13 -6.59 1.84
N MET A 262 12.82 -5.80 0.99
CA MET A 262 14.14 -6.15 0.46
C MET A 262 15.19 -6.22 1.55
N LEU A 263 15.20 -5.27 2.50
CA LEU A 263 16.16 -5.23 3.60
C LEU A 263 15.89 -6.37 4.59
N ALA A 264 14.63 -6.61 4.95
CA ALA A 264 14.24 -7.71 5.82
C ALA A 264 14.55 -9.08 5.18
N THR A 265 14.25 -9.27 3.90
CA THR A 265 14.63 -10.48 3.14
C THR A 265 16.14 -10.73 3.19
N GLN A 266 16.95 -9.67 3.03
CA GLN A 266 18.42 -9.79 3.12
C GLN A 266 18.87 -10.18 4.52
N ALA A 267 18.29 -9.58 5.57
CA ALA A 267 18.62 -9.90 6.96
C ALA A 267 18.23 -11.31 7.35
N LEU A 268 17.10 -11.79 6.83
CA LEU A 268 16.62 -13.16 7.02
C LEU A 268 17.45 -14.22 6.25
N GLY A 269 18.28 -13.82 5.30
CA GLY A 269 19.02 -14.75 4.45
C GLY A 269 18.21 -15.39 3.32
N LEU A 270 17.06 -14.81 3.00
CA LEU A 270 16.16 -15.29 1.94
C LEU A 270 16.53 -14.71 0.58
N GLY A 271 15.98 -15.28 -0.47
CA GLY A 271 15.90 -14.68 -1.79
C GLY A 271 14.70 -13.77 -1.94
N GLY A 272 14.82 -12.76 -2.81
CA GLY A 272 13.69 -11.91 -3.12
C GLY A 272 13.99 -10.90 -4.22
N HIS A 273 12.94 -10.39 -4.83
CA HIS A 273 13.08 -9.40 -5.89
C HIS A 273 11.80 -8.56 -6.03
N PRO A 274 11.95 -7.24 -6.27
CA PRO A 274 10.86 -6.39 -6.68
C PRO A 274 10.60 -6.53 -8.18
N PHE A 275 9.36 -6.40 -8.59
CA PHE A 275 9.02 -6.31 -10.00
C PHE A 275 7.77 -5.48 -10.24
N SER A 276 7.77 -4.76 -11.35
CA SER A 276 6.61 -4.08 -11.92
C SER A 276 6.13 -4.85 -13.15
N GLY A 277 4.88 -4.79 -13.46
CA GLY A 277 4.37 -5.43 -14.66
C GLY A 277 3.11 -6.25 -14.50
N GLY A 278 2.65 -6.43 -13.26
CA GLY A 278 1.30 -6.89 -13.03
C GLY A 278 0.31 -5.75 -13.25
N LYS A 279 -0.82 -6.04 -13.90
CA LYS A 279 -1.89 -5.06 -14.05
C LYS A 279 -2.73 -5.00 -12.79
N GLY A 280 -2.82 -3.83 -12.16
CA GLY A 280 -3.53 -3.63 -10.90
C GLY A 280 -4.99 -4.10 -10.94
N ARG A 281 -5.74 -3.74 -11.97
CA ARG A 281 -7.14 -4.14 -12.12
C ARG A 281 -7.33 -5.65 -12.23
N ILE A 282 -6.44 -6.37 -12.93
CA ILE A 282 -6.45 -7.84 -13.00
C ILE A 282 -6.15 -8.42 -11.61
N THR A 283 -5.15 -7.92 -10.93
CA THR A 283 -4.77 -8.35 -9.59
C THR A 283 -5.92 -8.17 -8.59
N MET A 284 -6.67 -7.08 -8.72
CA MET A 284 -7.84 -6.80 -7.88
C MET A 284 -9.09 -7.58 -8.28
N GLY A 285 -9.18 -8.12 -9.54
CA GLY A 285 -10.24 -9.01 -9.98
C GLY A 285 -11.25 -8.46 -10.99
N GLY A 286 -11.07 -7.24 -11.51
CA GLY A 286 -12.09 -6.55 -12.29
C GLY A 286 -12.00 -6.61 -13.81
N GLU A 287 -10.87 -7.03 -14.38
CA GLU A 287 -10.72 -7.03 -15.84
C GLU A 287 -11.09 -8.38 -16.47
N PRO A 288 -11.90 -8.37 -17.55
CA PRO A 288 -12.15 -9.59 -18.33
C PRO A 288 -10.86 -10.13 -18.94
N LEU A 289 -10.60 -11.43 -18.76
CA LEU A 289 -9.42 -12.13 -19.32
C LEU A 289 -9.38 -12.08 -20.86
N LEU A 290 -10.53 -11.98 -21.53
CA LEU A 290 -10.67 -11.91 -22.99
C LEU A 290 -9.83 -10.80 -23.65
N HIS A 291 -9.71 -9.65 -23.00
CA HIS A 291 -8.97 -8.52 -23.56
C HIS A 291 -7.47 -8.56 -23.31
N HIS A 292 -7.01 -9.43 -22.39
CA HIS A 292 -5.65 -9.35 -21.88
C HIS A 292 -4.86 -10.66 -21.90
N ALA A 293 -5.50 -11.81 -22.04
CA ALA A 293 -4.82 -13.12 -21.97
C ALA A 293 -5.32 -14.16 -22.99
N GLY A 294 -6.24 -13.79 -23.88
CA GLY A 294 -6.83 -14.71 -24.85
C GLY A 294 -7.63 -15.84 -24.19
N GLY A 295 -8.15 -15.61 -22.97
CA GLY A 295 -8.95 -16.55 -22.20
C GLY A 295 -10.40 -16.05 -22.06
N GLU A 296 -11.31 -16.94 -21.70
CA GLU A 296 -12.70 -16.62 -21.37
C GLU A 296 -12.85 -16.39 -19.87
N GLY A 297 -13.70 -15.46 -19.48
CA GLY A 297 -14.05 -15.17 -18.08
C GLY A 297 -13.32 -13.95 -17.47
N THR A 298 -13.51 -13.77 -16.18
CA THR A 298 -12.85 -12.76 -15.36
C THR A 298 -11.86 -13.43 -14.41
N CYS A 299 -10.75 -12.76 -14.10
CA CYS A 299 -9.85 -13.19 -13.04
C CYS A 299 -10.52 -12.88 -11.68
N GLU A 300 -10.52 -13.83 -10.75
CA GLU A 300 -11.03 -13.61 -9.40
C GLU A 300 -10.22 -12.54 -8.66
N GLY A 301 -8.89 -12.56 -8.81
CA GLY A 301 -7.98 -11.64 -8.16
C GLY A 301 -8.20 -11.56 -6.65
N LEU A 302 -8.04 -10.39 -6.06
CA LEU A 302 -8.21 -10.15 -4.63
C LEU A 302 -9.68 -9.99 -4.19
N GLY A 303 -10.63 -9.99 -5.12
CA GLY A 303 -12.06 -9.86 -4.80
C GLY A 303 -12.55 -8.44 -4.55
N PHE A 304 -11.84 -7.42 -5.06
CA PHE A 304 -12.30 -6.03 -4.97
C PHE A 304 -13.65 -5.83 -5.65
N THR A 305 -14.45 -4.93 -5.12
CA THR A 305 -15.64 -4.39 -5.78
C THR A 305 -15.20 -3.42 -6.86
N PHE A 306 -15.85 -3.52 -8.02
CA PHE A 306 -15.61 -2.64 -9.16
C PHE A 306 -16.84 -1.81 -9.48
N HIS A 307 -16.62 -0.60 -9.95
CA HIS A 307 -17.62 0.32 -10.45
C HIS A 307 -17.38 0.55 -11.95
N GLU A 308 -18.41 0.46 -12.76
CA GLU A 308 -18.34 0.78 -14.18
C GLU A 308 -18.50 2.29 -14.39
N ILE A 309 -17.51 2.89 -15.04
CA ILE A 309 -17.56 4.31 -15.39
C ILE A 309 -18.66 4.51 -16.44
N PRO A 310 -19.58 5.49 -16.26
CA PRO A 310 -20.66 5.76 -17.20
C PRO A 310 -20.16 5.92 -18.65
N SER A 311 -20.95 5.45 -19.61
CA SER A 311 -20.58 5.45 -21.03
C SER A 311 -20.44 6.84 -21.63
N ASP A 312 -20.96 7.86 -21.00
CA ASP A 312 -20.87 9.29 -21.38
C ASP A 312 -19.81 10.06 -20.59
N ALA A 313 -19.08 9.39 -19.69
CA ALA A 313 -18.00 10.02 -18.93
C ALA A 313 -16.87 10.50 -19.84
N PRO A 314 -16.24 11.66 -19.54
CA PRO A 314 -15.19 12.24 -20.41
C PRO A 314 -13.87 11.45 -20.36
N VAL A 315 -13.69 10.55 -19.40
CA VAL A 315 -12.48 9.73 -19.24
C VAL A 315 -12.87 8.32 -18.82
N GLY A 316 -12.33 7.31 -19.48
CA GLY A 316 -12.47 5.91 -19.10
C GLY A 316 -13.88 5.34 -19.26
N ALA A 317 -14.72 5.94 -20.10
CA ALA A 317 -16.10 5.50 -20.32
C ALA A 317 -16.19 3.97 -20.54
N GLY A 318 -17.04 3.30 -19.77
CA GLY A 318 -17.23 1.84 -19.81
C GLY A 318 -16.11 1.02 -19.16
N GLU A 319 -15.10 1.66 -18.57
CA GLU A 319 -14.06 0.94 -17.83
C GLU A 319 -14.55 0.54 -16.43
N LEU A 320 -14.04 -0.59 -15.94
CA LEU A 320 -14.22 -1.02 -14.55
C LEU A 320 -13.06 -0.50 -13.71
N VAL A 321 -13.38 0.20 -12.62
CA VAL A 321 -12.38 0.70 -11.65
C VAL A 321 -12.60 0.09 -10.28
N PRO A 322 -11.53 -0.31 -9.55
CA PRO A 322 -11.66 -0.84 -8.20
C PRO A 322 -12.11 0.28 -7.25
N VAL A 323 -13.10 0.03 -6.43
CA VAL A 323 -13.59 1.01 -5.43
C VAL A 323 -13.37 0.57 -4.00
N GLY A 324 -12.94 -0.67 -3.76
CA GLY A 324 -12.58 -1.18 -2.44
C GLY A 324 -12.88 -2.65 -2.25
N LEU A 325 -12.44 -3.15 -1.11
CA LEU A 325 -12.71 -4.51 -0.64
C LEU A 325 -13.62 -4.42 0.60
N PRO A 326 -14.89 -4.89 0.52
CA PRO A 326 -15.90 -4.69 1.55
C PRO A 326 -15.46 -5.17 2.94
N GLY A 327 -15.61 -4.32 3.96
CA GLY A 327 -15.25 -4.60 5.34
C GLY A 327 -13.76 -4.70 5.65
N ILE A 328 -12.89 -4.53 4.65
CA ILE A 328 -11.43 -4.70 4.77
C ILE A 328 -10.68 -3.45 4.34
N PHE A 329 -10.93 -2.97 3.12
CA PHE A 329 -10.20 -1.85 2.54
C PHE A 329 -11.09 -1.04 1.59
N GLU A 330 -12.01 -0.28 2.16
CA GLU A 330 -13.05 0.46 1.45
C GLU A 330 -12.59 1.86 1.03
N GLY A 331 -12.98 2.28 -0.17
CA GLY A 331 -12.72 3.63 -0.66
C GLY A 331 -13.66 4.67 -0.04
N HIS A 332 -13.19 5.90 0.12
CA HIS A 332 -13.99 7.03 0.59
C HIS A 332 -14.79 7.65 -0.58
N CYS A 333 -15.65 6.84 -1.16
CA CYS A 333 -16.55 7.19 -2.26
C CYS A 333 -17.72 6.19 -2.33
N PRO A 334 -18.79 6.42 -3.12
CA PRO A 334 -19.78 5.40 -3.38
C PRO A 334 -19.15 4.14 -4.03
N PRO A 335 -19.64 2.93 -3.74
CA PRO A 335 -20.85 2.63 -2.96
C PRO A 335 -20.64 2.53 -1.44
N PHE A 336 -19.40 2.68 -0.92
CA PHE A 336 -19.13 2.53 0.51
C PHE A 336 -19.59 3.71 1.36
N HIS A 337 -19.75 4.87 0.75
CA HIS A 337 -20.42 6.03 1.32
C HIS A 337 -21.66 6.36 0.49
N GLU A 338 -22.72 6.85 1.14
CA GLU A 338 -23.98 7.20 0.46
C GLU A 338 -23.81 8.30 -0.60
N SER A 339 -22.83 9.17 -0.40
CA SER A 339 -22.50 10.28 -1.30
C SER A 339 -21.06 10.74 -1.08
N MET A 340 -20.54 11.59 -1.97
CA MET A 340 -19.25 12.24 -1.75
C MET A 340 -19.26 13.19 -0.56
N ASP A 341 -20.44 13.80 -0.23
CA ASP A 341 -20.57 14.60 1.00
C ASP A 341 -20.34 13.75 2.23
N ALA A 342 -20.97 12.58 2.31
CA ALA A 342 -20.78 11.63 3.41
C ALA A 342 -19.33 11.14 3.51
N ALA A 343 -18.66 10.92 2.39
CA ALA A 343 -17.23 10.55 2.35
C ALA A 343 -16.33 11.65 2.91
N VAL A 344 -16.56 12.91 2.55
CA VAL A 344 -15.83 14.06 3.09
C VAL A 344 -16.09 14.21 4.59
N ASP A 345 -17.34 14.11 5.03
CA ASP A 345 -17.69 14.19 6.45
C ASP A 345 -17.03 13.07 7.27
N ALA A 346 -16.95 11.86 6.72
CA ALA A 346 -16.27 10.74 7.37
C ALA A 346 -14.76 11.03 7.55
N VAL A 347 -14.10 11.59 6.54
CA VAL A 347 -12.67 11.97 6.64
C VAL A 347 -12.44 13.07 7.69
N VAL A 348 -13.32 14.06 7.76
CA VAL A 348 -13.26 15.10 8.83
C VAL A 348 -13.49 14.46 10.20
N ALA A 349 -14.49 13.59 10.32
CA ALA A 349 -14.85 12.94 11.59
C ALA A 349 -13.75 12.03 12.15
N LEU A 350 -12.88 11.44 11.31
CA LEU A 350 -11.73 10.66 11.77
C LEU A 350 -10.84 11.44 12.75
N ARG A 351 -10.76 12.76 12.62
CA ARG A 351 -9.88 13.61 13.42
C ARG A 351 -10.64 14.52 14.39
N TRP A 352 -11.77 15.08 13.96
CA TRP A 352 -12.55 16.06 14.73
C TRP A 352 -13.96 15.58 15.10
N GLY A 353 -14.36 14.35 14.79
CA GLY A 353 -15.60 13.74 15.30
C GLY A 353 -15.49 13.36 16.78
N ASP A 354 -16.56 12.84 17.36
CA ASP A 354 -16.67 12.54 18.80
C ASP A 354 -15.54 11.66 19.36
N SER A 355 -14.99 10.77 18.55
CA SER A 355 -13.86 9.91 18.91
C SER A 355 -12.55 10.28 18.19
N GLY A 356 -12.53 11.42 17.53
CA GLY A 356 -11.37 11.90 16.78
C GLY A 356 -10.22 12.30 17.68
N ILE A 357 -8.99 12.19 17.15
CA ILE A 357 -7.79 12.42 17.95
C ILE A 357 -7.68 13.85 18.48
N PHE A 358 -8.22 14.84 17.77
CA PHE A 358 -8.20 16.25 18.17
C PHE A 358 -9.37 16.62 19.09
N SER A 359 -10.48 15.90 19.05
CA SER A 359 -11.66 16.13 19.90
C SER A 359 -11.61 15.34 21.21
N ALA A 360 -11.07 14.12 21.19
CA ALA A 360 -11.01 13.23 22.33
C ALA A 360 -9.58 12.70 22.61
N PRO A 361 -8.57 13.59 22.74
CA PRO A 361 -7.17 13.16 22.87
C PRO A 361 -6.87 12.42 24.17
N ASP A 362 -7.69 12.58 25.21
CA ASP A 362 -7.50 11.91 26.50
C ASP A 362 -7.79 10.40 26.45
N THR A 363 -8.45 9.94 25.39
CA THR A 363 -8.83 8.53 25.21
C THR A 363 -7.90 7.77 24.28
N GLN A 364 -6.82 8.40 23.81
CA GLN A 364 -5.93 7.86 22.79
C GLN A 364 -4.48 8.21 23.10
N GLN A 365 -3.54 7.47 22.49
CA GLN A 365 -2.16 7.91 22.44
C GLN A 365 -2.01 9.08 21.47
N ILE A 366 -1.41 10.15 21.93
CA ILE A 366 -1.12 11.35 21.15
C ILE A 366 0.39 11.60 21.09
N PRO A 367 0.89 12.34 20.08
CA PRO A 367 2.33 12.62 19.97
C PRO A 367 2.88 13.55 21.05
N TRP A 368 2.02 14.34 21.68
CA TRP A 368 2.40 15.38 22.64
C TRP A 368 2.18 14.95 24.09
N THR A 369 2.88 15.60 25.01
CA THR A 369 2.75 15.34 26.45
C THR A 369 1.48 15.92 27.08
N SER A 370 0.82 16.88 26.41
CA SER A 370 -0.43 17.48 26.87
C SER A 370 -1.55 17.30 25.84
N PRO A 371 -2.71 16.81 26.26
CA PRO A 371 -3.91 16.77 25.41
C PRO A 371 -4.35 18.15 24.90
N ASP A 372 -3.97 19.23 25.57
CA ASP A 372 -4.33 20.59 25.17
C ASP A 372 -3.67 20.99 23.84
N VAL A 373 -2.50 20.43 23.52
CA VAL A 373 -1.86 20.63 22.22
C VAL A 373 -2.75 20.05 21.11
N ALA A 374 -3.25 18.83 21.30
CA ALA A 374 -4.15 18.22 20.32
C ALA A 374 -5.45 19.04 20.15
N ARG A 375 -6.05 19.51 21.24
CA ARG A 375 -7.27 20.34 21.20
C ARG A 375 -7.07 21.70 20.55
N ALA A 376 -5.83 22.18 20.52
CA ALA A 376 -5.48 23.45 19.88
C ALA A 376 -5.30 23.32 18.36
N VAL A 377 -5.26 22.10 17.81
CA VAL A 377 -5.16 21.88 16.36
C VAL A 377 -6.45 22.35 15.68
N PRO A 378 -6.37 23.31 14.75
CA PRO A 378 -7.56 23.88 14.14
C PRO A 378 -8.25 22.88 13.20
N SER A 379 -9.56 22.76 13.30
CA SER A 379 -10.35 22.04 12.31
C SER A 379 -10.35 22.77 10.95
N PRO A 380 -10.61 22.09 9.84
CA PRO A 380 -10.89 22.76 8.58
C PRO A 380 -12.07 23.72 8.73
N SER A 381 -11.99 24.89 8.06
CA SER A 381 -13.10 25.84 8.03
C SER A 381 -14.32 25.23 7.34
N GLU A 382 -15.53 25.70 7.71
CA GLU A 382 -16.78 25.24 7.07
C GLU A 382 -16.74 25.50 5.56
N GLU A 383 -16.15 26.62 5.14
CA GLU A 383 -15.98 26.96 3.73
C GLU A 383 -15.04 26.01 3.01
N ALA A 384 -13.94 25.58 3.64
CA ALA A 384 -13.01 24.61 3.06
C ALA A 384 -13.67 23.23 2.91
N VAL A 385 -14.45 22.79 3.90
CA VAL A 385 -15.23 21.58 3.82
C VAL A 385 -16.28 21.68 2.70
N ALA A 386 -17.00 22.79 2.58
CA ALA A 386 -17.99 23.00 1.53
C ALA A 386 -17.35 23.03 0.13
N ALA A 387 -16.20 23.66 -0.03
CA ALA A 387 -15.44 23.66 -1.28
C ALA A 387 -14.97 22.24 -1.65
N THR A 388 -14.47 21.47 -0.68
CA THR A 388 -14.08 20.07 -0.86
C THR A 388 -15.27 19.22 -1.31
N LYS A 389 -16.42 19.31 -0.63
CA LYS A 389 -17.64 18.62 -1.03
C LYS A 389 -18.07 19.00 -2.46
N THR A 390 -18.03 20.29 -2.77
CA THR A 390 -18.39 20.79 -4.10
C THR A 390 -17.53 20.17 -5.20
N LEU A 391 -16.21 20.12 -5.01
CA LEU A 391 -15.32 19.53 -5.99
C LEU A 391 -15.46 18.02 -6.07
N CYS A 392 -15.57 17.33 -4.94
CA CYS A 392 -15.75 15.87 -4.91
C CYS A 392 -17.06 15.46 -5.62
N ASN A 393 -18.15 16.17 -5.38
CA ASN A 393 -19.42 15.95 -6.10
C ASN A 393 -19.29 16.26 -7.59
N TYR A 394 -18.62 17.35 -7.96
CA TYR A 394 -18.36 17.65 -9.36
C TYR A 394 -17.60 16.49 -10.04
N ILE A 395 -16.53 16.02 -9.43
CA ILE A 395 -15.73 14.88 -9.96
C ILE A 395 -16.62 13.65 -10.11
N TRP A 396 -17.33 13.25 -9.08
CA TRP A 396 -18.20 12.07 -9.13
C TRP A 396 -19.29 12.17 -10.18
N ASN A 397 -20.00 13.30 -10.23
CA ASN A 397 -21.11 13.49 -11.17
C ASN A 397 -20.64 13.64 -12.63
N THR A 398 -19.44 14.17 -12.84
CA THR A 398 -18.91 14.41 -14.19
C THR A 398 -18.17 13.20 -14.73
N TYR A 399 -17.35 12.56 -13.90
CA TYR A 399 -16.46 11.47 -14.32
C TYR A 399 -17.00 10.08 -13.96
N GLY A 400 -18.04 10.00 -13.12
CA GLY A 400 -18.58 8.72 -12.64
C GLY A 400 -17.60 7.91 -11.81
N ARG A 401 -16.54 8.54 -11.30
CA ARG A 401 -15.49 7.92 -10.48
C ARG A 401 -14.85 8.96 -9.56
N PHE A 402 -14.10 8.48 -8.56
CA PHE A 402 -13.33 9.36 -7.68
C PHE A 402 -12.03 8.65 -7.27
N PRO A 403 -10.85 9.22 -7.57
CA PRO A 403 -10.57 10.51 -8.27
C PRO A 403 -11.00 10.54 -9.76
N ALA A 404 -10.84 11.69 -10.42
CA ALA A 404 -11.35 11.92 -11.78
C ALA A 404 -10.61 11.11 -12.87
N THR A 405 -9.28 11.03 -12.80
CA THR A 405 -8.42 10.57 -13.91
C THR A 405 -7.55 9.37 -13.59
N ILE A 406 -7.47 8.97 -12.32
CA ILE A 406 -6.68 7.81 -11.85
C ILE A 406 -7.57 6.79 -11.17
N ASP A 407 -7.07 5.57 -10.99
CA ASP A 407 -7.82 4.55 -10.26
C ASP A 407 -7.85 4.86 -8.75
N PRO A 408 -8.99 4.62 -8.08
CA PRO A 408 -9.14 4.79 -6.64
C PRO A 408 -8.15 3.97 -5.80
N PHE A 409 -7.74 2.81 -6.32
CA PHE A 409 -6.75 1.92 -5.71
C PHE A 409 -5.60 1.68 -6.67
N LEU A 410 -4.38 1.84 -6.17
CA LEU A 410 -3.16 1.74 -6.98
C LEU A 410 -2.23 0.67 -6.44
N THR A 411 -1.67 -0.14 -7.34
CA THR A 411 -0.51 -0.98 -7.07
C THR A 411 0.50 -0.78 -8.19
N THR A 412 1.74 -0.43 -7.85
CA THR A 412 2.78 -0.05 -8.81
C THR A 412 3.90 -1.07 -8.88
N VAL A 413 4.15 -1.76 -7.78
CA VAL A 413 5.27 -2.70 -7.63
C VAL A 413 4.85 -3.85 -6.72
N TRP A 414 5.28 -5.07 -7.06
CA TRP A 414 5.15 -6.26 -6.23
C TRP A 414 6.52 -6.67 -5.71
N TYR A 415 6.52 -7.50 -4.68
CA TYR A 415 7.72 -8.13 -4.17
C TYR A 415 7.49 -9.62 -3.94
N GLN A 416 8.44 -10.46 -4.34
CA GLN A 416 8.37 -11.89 -4.07
C GLN A 416 9.58 -12.32 -3.26
N SER A 417 9.36 -13.17 -2.24
CA SER A 417 10.40 -13.80 -1.44
C SER A 417 10.33 -15.31 -1.51
N CYS A 418 11.49 -15.98 -1.30
CA CYS A 418 11.60 -17.44 -1.39
C CYS A 418 12.88 -17.95 -0.71
N HIS A 419 12.91 -19.25 -0.41
CA HIS A 419 14.15 -19.99 -0.13
C HIS A 419 14.90 -20.21 -1.44
N LEU A 420 16.22 -19.92 -1.45
CA LEU A 420 17.04 -20.01 -2.65
C LEU A 420 17.60 -21.42 -2.86
N ASP A 421 17.65 -21.83 -4.12
CA ASP A 421 18.43 -22.99 -4.54
C ASP A 421 19.91 -22.57 -4.71
N VAL A 422 20.73 -22.89 -3.71
CA VAL A 422 22.14 -22.52 -3.68
C VAL A 422 22.93 -23.20 -4.80
N GLU A 423 22.56 -24.43 -5.19
CA GLU A 423 23.26 -25.20 -6.23
C GLU A 423 23.16 -24.52 -7.61
N PHE A 424 22.03 -23.87 -7.90
CA PHE A 424 21.89 -23.05 -9.11
C PHE A 424 22.90 -21.92 -9.15
N TYR A 425 23.09 -21.22 -8.01
CA TYR A 425 24.04 -20.10 -7.92
C TYR A 425 25.49 -20.63 -8.01
N ASP A 426 25.81 -21.73 -7.36
CA ASP A 426 27.14 -22.35 -7.41
C ASP A 426 27.51 -22.79 -8.82
N ARG A 427 26.52 -23.17 -9.61
CA ARG A 427 26.76 -23.61 -11.00
C ARG A 427 27.01 -22.45 -11.96
N TYR A 428 26.35 -21.30 -11.76
CA TYR A 428 26.33 -20.24 -12.79
C TYR A 428 26.93 -18.92 -12.35
N TYR A 429 27.23 -18.73 -11.05
CA TYR A 429 27.68 -17.46 -10.51
C TYR A 429 28.95 -17.65 -9.67
N PRO A 430 29.78 -16.59 -9.52
CA PRO A 430 30.89 -16.64 -8.62
C PRO A 430 30.46 -16.75 -7.15
N GLU A 431 31.31 -17.23 -6.28
CA GLU A 431 31.02 -17.50 -4.87
C GLU A 431 30.41 -16.29 -4.14
N GLU A 432 30.87 -15.09 -4.49
CA GLU A 432 30.43 -13.81 -3.90
C GLU A 432 28.97 -13.43 -4.26
N ALA A 433 28.32 -14.13 -5.17
CA ALA A 433 26.93 -13.89 -5.54
C ALA A 433 25.98 -14.18 -4.37
N LEU A 434 26.34 -15.11 -3.47
CA LEU A 434 25.61 -15.42 -2.25
C LEU A 434 26.46 -15.12 -1.03
N PRO A 435 26.08 -14.15 -0.17
CA PRO A 435 26.67 -13.98 1.15
C PRO A 435 26.56 -15.25 1.99
N ALA A 436 27.48 -15.43 2.96
CA ALA A 436 27.57 -16.66 3.74
C ALA A 436 26.26 -17.01 4.47
N HIS A 437 25.58 -16.01 5.06
CA HIS A 437 24.31 -16.23 5.76
C HIS A 437 23.14 -16.64 4.83
N VAL A 438 23.15 -16.17 3.58
CA VAL A 438 22.18 -16.61 2.55
C VAL A 438 22.49 -18.04 2.12
N ARG A 439 23.76 -18.35 1.92
CA ARG A 439 24.24 -19.68 1.50
C ARG A 439 23.94 -20.76 2.54
N SER A 440 24.05 -20.43 3.82
CA SER A 440 23.82 -21.39 4.92
C SER A 440 22.40 -21.35 5.47
N HIS A 441 21.51 -20.55 4.90
CA HIS A 441 20.17 -20.30 5.46
C HIS A 441 19.39 -21.60 5.77
N MET A 442 19.21 -22.49 4.79
CA MET A 442 18.43 -23.71 4.99
C MET A 442 18.97 -24.59 6.10
N ARG A 443 20.32 -24.71 6.19
CA ARG A 443 21.00 -25.45 7.26
C ARG A 443 20.84 -24.76 8.62
N ASP A 444 21.13 -23.45 8.67
CA ASP A 444 21.24 -22.72 9.96
C ASP A 444 19.87 -22.37 10.53
N TRP A 445 18.88 -22.14 9.67
CA TRP A 445 17.52 -21.78 10.06
C TRP A 445 16.63 -22.99 10.27
N HIS A 446 16.67 -23.96 9.37
CA HIS A 446 15.72 -25.06 9.31
C HIS A 446 16.35 -26.44 9.61
N GLY A 447 17.68 -26.56 9.60
CA GLY A 447 18.37 -27.83 9.81
C GLY A 447 18.29 -28.77 8.61
N MET A 448 18.08 -28.21 7.45
CA MET A 448 17.92 -28.94 6.17
C MET A 448 19.21 -28.87 5.34
#